data_df487f75c12469ccce20094082380a3f
#
_entry.id   df487f75c12469ccce20094082380a3f
#
_cell.length_a   1.000
_cell.length_b   1.000
_cell.length_c   1.000
_cell.angle_alpha   90.00
_cell.angle_beta   90.00
_cell.angle_gamma   90.00
#
_symmetry.space_group_name_H-M   'P 1'
#
loop_
_entity.id
_entity.type
_entity.pdbx_description
1 polymer ?
#
loop_
_entity_poly.entity_id
_entity_poly.type
_entity_poly.pdbx_seq_one_letter_code
_entity_poly.pdbx_strand_id
1 'polypeptide(L)'
;MAESFADRIVEGGIFAAVSSKMGAMSDNTSGGAYAYRAAKAALNMVIKGLSVDLVARGILTVALSPGWVRTDMGGPDAPLEPPEAVAGMRRVLAGLTAADSGGFIHYDGERLAW
;
A
#
# COMPACT_ATOMS: atom_id res chain seq x y z
N MET A 1 -14.54 -0.13 10.31
CA MET A 1 -14.19 -1.36 9.57
C MET A 1 -12.77 -1.84 9.87
N ALA A 2 -11.74 -0.99 9.76
CA ALA A 2 -10.36 -1.35 10.05
C ALA A 2 -10.18 -1.85 11.49
N GLU A 3 -10.85 -1.26 12.47
CA GLU A 3 -10.81 -1.68 13.87
C GLU A 3 -11.29 -3.11 14.05
N SER A 4 -12.37 -3.50 13.35
CA SER A 4 -12.90 -4.87 13.43
C SER A 4 -11.95 -5.89 12.81
N PHE A 5 -11.23 -5.54 11.77
CA PHE A 5 -10.22 -6.41 11.17
C PHE A 5 -8.97 -6.49 12.03
N ALA A 6 -8.54 -5.37 12.63
CA ALA A 6 -7.34 -5.33 13.47
C ALA A 6 -7.43 -6.31 14.64
N ASP A 7 -8.61 -6.44 15.24
CA ASP A 7 -8.83 -7.37 16.36
C ASP A 7 -8.66 -8.84 15.96
N ARG A 8 -8.74 -9.14 14.67
CA ARG A 8 -8.65 -10.51 14.14
C ARG A 8 -7.27 -10.87 13.63
N ILE A 9 -6.36 -9.88 13.54
CA ILE A 9 -4.99 -10.13 13.08
C ILE A 9 -4.22 -10.75 14.24
N VAL A 10 -3.54 -11.87 13.96
CA VAL A 10 -2.69 -12.50 14.97
C VAL A 10 -1.50 -11.60 15.30
N GLU A 11 -1.04 -11.65 16.54
CA GLU A 11 0.16 -10.92 16.94
C GLU A 11 1.36 -11.35 16.10
N GLY A 12 2.16 -10.36 15.67
CA GLY A 12 3.26 -10.60 14.75
C GLY A 12 2.84 -10.76 13.29
N GLY A 13 1.54 -10.58 12.97
CA GLY A 13 1.04 -10.66 11.60
C GLY A 13 1.33 -9.41 10.77
N ILE A 14 0.81 -9.41 9.55
CA ILE A 14 0.98 -8.29 8.61
C ILE A 14 -0.41 -7.80 8.18
N PHE A 15 -0.61 -6.50 8.25
CA PHE A 15 -1.75 -5.82 7.63
C PHE A 15 -1.23 -5.00 6.44
N ALA A 16 -1.59 -5.42 5.24
CA ALA A 16 -1.18 -4.73 4.03
C ALA A 16 -2.40 -4.28 3.23
N ALA A 17 -2.40 -3.04 2.79
CA ALA A 17 -3.45 -2.51 1.94
C ALA A 17 -2.87 -2.14 0.58
N VAL A 18 -3.59 -2.49 -0.49
CA VAL A 18 -3.21 -2.10 -1.84
C VAL A 18 -3.71 -0.69 -2.10
N SER A 19 -2.80 0.22 -2.26
CA SER A 19 -3.05 1.63 -2.54
C SER A 19 -2.57 1.97 -3.96
N SER A 20 -2.06 3.18 -4.15
CA SER A 20 -1.52 3.63 -5.44
C SER A 20 -0.56 4.80 -5.20
N LYS A 21 0.47 4.90 -6.03
CA LYS A 21 1.33 6.09 -6.08
C LYS A 21 0.52 7.37 -6.27
N MET A 22 -0.63 7.29 -6.92
CA MET A 22 -1.52 8.45 -7.10
C MET A 22 -2.08 9.00 -5.79
N GLY A 23 -2.02 8.25 -4.70
CA GLY A 23 -2.37 8.73 -3.37
C GLY A 23 -1.25 9.47 -2.65
N ALA A 24 -0.06 9.49 -3.20
CA ALA A 24 1.07 10.22 -2.61
C ALA A 24 1.07 11.68 -3.06
N MET A 25 1.09 12.60 -2.12
CA MET A 25 1.19 14.02 -2.44
C MET A 25 2.52 14.33 -3.12
N SER A 26 3.60 13.68 -2.68
CA SER A 26 4.93 13.84 -3.24
C SER A 26 5.03 13.44 -4.71
N ASP A 27 4.17 12.53 -5.17
CA ASP A 27 4.16 12.05 -6.55
C ASP A 27 3.21 12.84 -7.45
N ASN A 28 2.45 13.78 -6.89
CA ASN A 28 1.46 14.55 -7.64
C ASN A 28 2.10 15.76 -8.30
N THR A 29 2.54 15.59 -9.54
CA THR A 29 3.14 16.65 -10.34
C THR A 29 2.25 17.13 -11.48
N SER A 30 1.16 16.41 -11.77
CA SER A 30 0.29 16.68 -12.93
C SER A 30 -1.10 17.18 -12.57
N GLY A 31 -1.52 17.04 -11.32
CA GLY A 31 -2.88 17.34 -10.91
C GLY A 31 -3.90 16.35 -11.49
N GLY A 32 -5.16 16.71 -11.49
CA GLY A 32 -6.25 15.88 -12.01
C GLY A 32 -6.59 14.69 -11.11
N ALA A 33 -7.56 13.90 -11.53
CA ALA A 33 -8.02 12.69 -10.82
C ALA A 33 -8.28 12.93 -9.32
N TYR A 34 -8.90 14.05 -8.96
CA TYR A 34 -9.01 14.50 -7.58
C TYR A 34 -9.68 13.47 -6.66
N ALA A 35 -10.80 12.90 -7.09
CA ALA A 35 -11.53 11.93 -6.26
C ALA A 35 -10.70 10.66 -6.01
N TYR A 36 -10.06 10.12 -7.03
CA TYR A 36 -9.22 8.93 -6.91
C TYR A 36 -7.99 9.20 -6.05
N ARG A 37 -7.28 10.29 -6.30
CA ARG A 37 -6.11 10.69 -5.51
C ARG A 37 -6.48 10.92 -4.05
N ALA A 38 -7.57 11.62 -3.78
CA ALA A 38 -8.03 11.88 -2.43
C ALA A 38 -8.41 10.60 -1.69
N ALA A 39 -9.10 9.67 -2.37
CA ALA A 39 -9.47 8.39 -1.78
C ALA A 39 -8.25 7.55 -1.41
N LYS A 40 -7.24 7.49 -2.27
CA LYS A 40 -6.01 6.75 -2.00
C LYS A 40 -5.15 7.43 -0.92
N ALA A 41 -5.13 8.75 -0.90
CA ALA A 41 -4.44 9.49 0.18
C ALA A 41 -5.12 9.25 1.53
N ALA A 42 -6.45 9.18 1.56
CA ALA A 42 -7.20 8.84 2.78
C ALA A 42 -6.88 7.42 3.25
N LEU A 43 -6.84 6.46 2.34
CA LEU A 43 -6.41 5.09 2.66
C LEU A 43 -4.99 5.08 3.25
N ASN A 44 -4.07 5.80 2.64
CA ASN A 44 -2.69 5.91 3.11
C ASN A 44 -2.62 6.48 4.54
N MET A 45 -3.45 7.49 4.84
CA MET A 45 -3.52 8.06 6.18
C MET A 45 -4.02 7.03 7.20
N VAL A 46 -5.04 6.24 6.85
CA VAL A 46 -5.57 5.17 7.71
C VAL A 46 -4.48 4.13 7.98
N ILE A 47 -3.75 3.71 6.95
CA ILE A 47 -2.65 2.74 7.10
C ILE A 47 -1.57 3.29 8.04
N LYS A 48 -1.20 4.54 7.89
CA LYS A 48 -0.22 5.17 8.80
C LYS A 48 -0.72 5.17 10.24
N GLY A 49 -1.98 5.53 10.46
CA GLY A 49 -2.59 5.51 11.79
C GLY A 49 -2.59 4.12 12.40
N LEU A 50 -3.01 3.12 11.63
CA LEU A 50 -3.01 1.73 12.08
C LEU A 50 -1.60 1.23 12.44
N SER A 51 -0.58 1.64 11.70
CA SER A 51 0.79 1.24 12.00
C SER A 51 1.23 1.69 13.39
N VAL A 52 0.79 2.88 13.80
CA VAL A 52 1.05 3.40 15.15
C VAL A 52 0.26 2.61 16.20
N ASP A 53 -1.02 2.37 15.94
CA ASP A 53 -1.91 1.70 16.89
C ASP A 53 -1.56 0.22 17.10
N LEU A 54 -1.04 -0.44 16.06
CA LEU A 54 -0.79 -1.89 16.08
C LEU A 54 0.64 -2.26 16.44
N VAL A 55 1.52 -1.29 16.63
CA VAL A 55 2.94 -1.56 16.91
C VAL A 55 3.13 -2.39 18.17
N ALA A 56 2.33 -2.16 19.21
CA ALA A 56 2.43 -2.88 20.48
C ALA A 56 2.09 -4.37 20.36
N ARG A 57 1.32 -4.74 19.32
CA ARG A 57 0.98 -6.13 19.03
C ARG A 57 1.98 -6.79 18.07
N GLY A 58 3.04 -6.09 17.68
CA GLY A 58 4.03 -6.58 16.73
C GLY A 58 3.50 -6.74 15.31
N ILE A 59 2.37 -6.11 14.98
CA ILE A 59 1.76 -6.19 13.66
C ILE A 59 2.43 -5.17 12.74
N LEU A 60 2.94 -5.63 11.60
CA LEU A 60 3.49 -4.77 10.57
C LEU A 60 2.36 -4.26 9.69
N THR A 61 2.27 -2.97 9.48
CA THR A 61 1.19 -2.34 8.71
C THR A 61 1.78 -1.49 7.61
N VAL A 62 1.48 -1.83 6.35
CA VAL A 62 2.05 -1.15 5.19
C VAL A 62 1.01 -0.88 4.12
N ALA A 63 1.23 0.17 3.34
CA ALA A 63 0.54 0.41 2.09
C ALA A 63 1.43 -0.07 0.93
N LEU A 64 0.82 -0.72 -0.05
CA LEU A 64 1.50 -1.21 -1.23
C LEU A 64 1.01 -0.47 -2.47
N SER A 65 1.92 -0.16 -3.37
CA SER A 65 1.58 0.35 -4.71
C SER A 65 1.88 -0.75 -5.73
N PRO A 66 0.86 -1.26 -6.45
CA PRO A 66 1.05 -2.38 -7.38
C PRO A 66 1.70 -1.97 -8.71
N GLY A 67 1.86 -0.68 -8.95
CA GLY A 67 2.27 -0.16 -10.24
C GLY A 67 1.10 0.00 -11.21
N TRP A 68 1.41 0.32 -12.46
CA TRP A 68 0.40 0.44 -13.50
C TRP A 68 0.18 -0.93 -14.14
N VAL A 69 -0.90 -1.59 -13.73
CA VAL A 69 -1.18 -2.99 -14.04
C VAL A 69 -2.24 -3.09 -15.13
N ARG A 70 -2.04 -4.00 -16.06
CA ARG A 70 -2.98 -4.25 -17.16
C ARG A 70 -4.20 -5.01 -16.64
N THR A 71 -5.18 -4.25 -16.20
CA THR A 71 -6.50 -4.67 -15.72
C THR A 71 -7.55 -3.82 -16.42
N ASP A 72 -8.82 -4.06 -16.16
CA ASP A 72 -9.90 -3.22 -16.70
C ASP A 72 -9.70 -1.75 -16.30
N MET A 73 -9.27 -1.49 -15.07
CA MET A 73 -8.99 -0.14 -14.59
C MET A 73 -7.70 0.44 -15.20
N GLY A 74 -6.63 -0.36 -15.29
CA GLY A 74 -5.33 0.10 -15.79
C GLY A 74 -5.28 0.28 -17.30
N GLY A 75 -6.14 -0.43 -18.03
CA GLY A 75 -6.23 -0.36 -19.47
C GLY A 75 -5.19 -1.21 -20.20
N PRO A 76 -5.33 -1.32 -21.55
CA PRO A 76 -4.47 -2.20 -22.37
C PRO A 76 -3.04 -1.69 -22.52
N ASP A 77 -2.80 -0.40 -22.27
CA ASP A 77 -1.46 0.20 -22.40
C ASP A 77 -0.58 0.05 -21.16
N ALA A 78 -1.14 -0.47 -20.07
CA ALA A 78 -0.39 -0.66 -18.83
C ALA A 78 0.76 -1.65 -19.05
N PRO A 79 1.98 -1.34 -18.55
CA PRO A 79 3.17 -2.14 -18.84
C PRO A 79 3.24 -3.44 -18.04
N LEU A 80 2.54 -3.52 -16.89
CA LEU A 80 2.62 -4.67 -15.99
C LEU A 80 1.46 -5.63 -16.20
N GLU A 81 1.78 -6.92 -16.27
CA GLU A 81 0.78 -7.96 -16.18
C GLU A 81 0.42 -8.22 -14.71
N PRO A 82 -0.84 -8.58 -14.39
CA PRO A 82 -1.23 -8.86 -13.00
C PRO A 82 -0.33 -9.84 -12.26
N PRO A 83 0.13 -10.96 -12.84
CA PRO A 83 1.04 -11.87 -12.14
C PRO A 83 2.35 -11.23 -11.72
N GLU A 84 2.90 -10.31 -12.51
CA GLU A 84 4.14 -9.59 -12.17
C GLU A 84 3.95 -8.68 -10.96
N ALA A 85 2.85 -7.91 -10.94
CA ALA A 85 2.54 -7.02 -9.84
C ALA A 85 2.33 -7.80 -8.54
N VAL A 86 1.57 -8.88 -8.61
CA VAL A 86 1.29 -9.76 -7.45
C VAL A 86 2.58 -10.40 -6.94
N ALA A 87 3.41 -10.94 -7.83
CA ALA A 87 4.69 -11.53 -7.44
C ALA A 87 5.60 -10.51 -6.76
N GLY A 88 5.64 -9.28 -7.28
CA GLY A 88 6.41 -8.20 -6.69
C GLY A 88 5.94 -7.84 -5.29
N MET A 89 4.63 -7.65 -5.12
CA MET A 89 4.05 -7.36 -3.81
C MET A 89 4.30 -8.50 -2.80
N ARG A 90 4.20 -9.74 -3.24
CA ARG A 90 4.50 -10.90 -2.38
C ARG A 90 5.95 -10.91 -1.92
N ARG A 91 6.90 -10.56 -2.80
CA ARG A 91 8.30 -10.43 -2.43
C ARG A 91 8.52 -9.33 -1.39
N VAL A 92 7.84 -8.20 -1.55
CA VAL A 92 7.89 -7.11 -0.57
C VAL A 92 7.40 -7.59 0.78
N LEU A 93 6.24 -8.25 0.83
CA LEU A 93 5.67 -8.76 2.08
C LEU A 93 6.57 -9.78 2.77
N ALA A 94 7.21 -10.66 1.99
CA ALA A 94 8.11 -11.69 2.53
C ALA A 94 9.37 -11.09 3.16
N GLY A 95 9.79 -9.91 2.72
CA GLY A 95 11.00 -9.24 3.22
C GLY A 95 10.74 -8.13 4.23
N LEU A 96 9.49 -7.93 4.68
CA LEU A 96 9.17 -6.85 5.61
C LEU A 96 9.85 -7.01 6.96
N THR A 97 10.33 -5.89 7.48
CA THR A 97 10.89 -5.78 8.82
C THR A 97 10.11 -4.75 9.63
N ALA A 98 10.37 -4.69 10.93
CA ALA A 98 9.72 -3.70 11.81
C ALA A 98 9.96 -2.25 11.34
N ALA A 99 11.11 -1.97 10.74
CA ALA A 99 11.43 -0.65 10.20
C ALA A 99 10.53 -0.25 9.03
N ASP A 100 9.93 -1.20 8.34
CA ASP A 100 9.05 -0.95 7.18
C ASP A 100 7.63 -0.60 7.60
N SER A 101 7.22 -0.92 8.83
CA SER A 101 5.85 -0.66 9.29
C SER A 101 5.56 0.85 9.29
N GLY A 102 4.40 1.21 8.79
CA GLY A 102 4.02 2.60 8.55
C GLY A 102 4.54 3.16 7.23
N GLY A 103 5.15 2.32 6.41
CA GLY A 103 5.70 2.70 5.11
C GLY A 103 4.74 2.52 3.94
N PHE A 104 5.15 3.05 2.82
CA PHE A 104 4.48 2.96 1.54
C PHE A 104 5.49 2.37 0.54
N ILE A 105 5.21 1.18 0.01
CA ILE A 105 6.21 0.42 -0.75
C ILE A 105 5.64 0.04 -2.10
N HIS A 106 6.41 0.31 -3.15
CA HIS A 106 6.07 -0.07 -4.52
C HIS A 106 6.32 -1.57 -4.72
N TYR A 107 5.67 -2.16 -5.71
CA TYR A 107 5.77 -3.59 -6.01
C TYR A 107 7.21 -4.07 -6.27
N ASP A 108 8.08 -3.18 -6.70
CA ASP A 108 9.48 -3.46 -6.98
C ASP A 108 10.41 -3.31 -5.76
N GLY A 109 9.85 -2.96 -4.61
CA GLY A 109 10.59 -2.75 -3.37
C GLY A 109 10.99 -1.32 -3.10
N GLU A 110 10.72 -0.38 -4.01
CA GLU A 110 11.02 1.03 -3.80
C GLU A 110 10.18 1.59 -2.65
N ARG A 111 10.83 2.25 -1.70
CA ARG A 111 10.15 2.96 -0.61
C ARG A 111 9.67 4.30 -1.13
N LEU A 112 8.37 4.53 -1.02
CA LEU A 112 7.73 5.74 -1.51
C LEU A 112 7.49 6.72 -0.37
N ALA A 113 7.57 8.02 -0.67
CA ALA A 113 7.11 9.06 0.23
C ALA A 113 5.59 9.17 0.16
N TRP A 114 4.98 9.59 1.26
CA TRP A 114 3.54 9.87 1.27
C TRP A 114 3.22 11.18 0.47
#